data_df74cd34ef6f59e95229663a453ebf92
#
_entry.id   df74cd34ef6f59e95229663a453ebf92
#
_cell.length_a   1.000
_cell.length_b   1.000
_cell.length_c   1.000
_cell.angle_alpha   90.00
_cell.angle_beta   90.00
_cell.angle_gamma   90.00
#
_symmetry.space_group_name_H-M   'P 1'
#
loop_
_entity.id
_entity.type
_entity.pdbx_description
1 polymer ?
#
loop_
_entity_poly.entity_id
_entity_poly.type
_entity_poly.pdbx_seq_one_letter_code
_entity_poly.pdbx_strand_id
1 'polypeptide(L)'
;MPEELKVPRLVTVAEKRAMEEDFHMSSARDTGQLLRTLAASKPGGRLLEIGTGVGVGAGWLLDGMDPAARLITLEVHPEAAQISKEMLASDSRVEVVQANAVDWLRAYDGPLFDLIFVDASVPKYEERALTLSRIAPGGLFVCDDVIWSAAWDPQVRPSKDRVDKFRAEIHGEPDFHVSLLDWGPGICVATRITADAGH
;
A
#
# COMPACT_ATOMS: atom_id res chain seq x y z
N MET A 1 5.50 14.45 27.55
CA MET A 1 5.14 14.94 26.21
C MET A 1 5.24 13.75 25.30
N PRO A 2 4.23 13.40 24.48
CA PRO A 2 4.44 12.40 23.45
C PRO A 2 5.56 12.92 22.55
N GLU A 3 6.52 12.06 22.24
CA GLU A 3 7.62 12.37 21.32
C GLU A 3 7.02 12.75 19.98
N GLU A 4 7.40 13.91 19.45
CA GLU A 4 6.87 14.41 18.19
C GLU A 4 7.22 13.41 17.08
N LEU A 5 6.24 12.98 16.31
CA LEU A 5 6.42 12.00 15.25
C LEU A 5 7.55 12.44 14.30
N LYS A 6 8.63 11.69 14.25
CA LYS A 6 9.72 11.95 13.32
C LYS A 6 9.31 11.49 11.91
N VAL A 7 8.83 12.43 11.11
CA VAL A 7 8.50 12.18 9.70
C VAL A 7 9.79 11.99 8.90
N PRO A 8 9.91 10.92 8.09
CA PRO A 8 11.09 10.72 7.23
C PRO A 8 11.28 11.87 6.25
N ARG A 9 12.55 12.19 5.96
CA ARG A 9 12.88 13.30 5.04
C ARG A 9 12.22 13.11 3.66
N LEU A 10 12.23 11.89 3.14
CA LEU A 10 11.65 11.59 1.83
C LEU A 10 10.13 11.85 1.83
N VAL A 11 9.44 11.46 2.89
CA VAL A 11 8.01 11.74 3.08
C VAL A 11 7.75 13.24 3.11
N THR A 12 8.54 14.01 3.90
CA THR A 12 8.38 15.47 3.97
C THR A 12 8.52 16.12 2.60
N VAL A 13 9.47 15.67 1.78
CA VAL A 13 9.66 16.19 0.42
C VAL A 13 8.50 15.78 -0.49
N ALA A 14 8.02 14.54 -0.39
CA ALA A 14 6.87 14.05 -1.17
C ALA A 14 5.57 14.78 -0.80
N GLU A 15 5.31 15.02 0.50
CA GLU A 15 4.16 15.81 0.96
C GLU A 15 4.20 17.25 0.43
N LYS A 16 5.39 17.87 0.41
CA LYS A 16 5.56 19.19 -0.18
C LYS A 16 5.25 19.17 -1.68
N ARG A 17 5.75 18.16 -2.39
CA ARG A 17 5.47 17.99 -3.82
C ARG A 17 3.98 17.75 -4.09
N ALA A 18 3.30 16.98 -3.25
CA ALA A 18 1.85 16.81 -3.31
C ALA A 18 1.10 18.15 -3.26
N MET A 19 1.51 19.04 -2.35
CA MET A 19 0.91 20.38 -2.25
C MET A 19 1.18 21.25 -3.49
N GLU A 20 2.38 21.18 -4.05
CA GLU A 20 2.76 21.92 -5.27
C GLU A 20 1.97 21.47 -6.51
N GLU A 21 1.64 20.19 -6.58
CA GLU A 21 0.89 19.57 -7.68
C GLU A 21 -0.63 19.50 -7.44
N ASP A 22 -1.14 20.10 -6.36
CA ASP A 22 -2.56 20.02 -5.94
C ASP A 22 -3.06 18.57 -5.81
N PHE A 23 -2.17 17.66 -5.39
CA PHE A 23 -2.44 16.24 -5.23
C PHE A 23 -2.91 15.94 -3.81
N HIS A 24 -4.21 15.63 -3.65
CA HIS A 24 -4.85 15.47 -2.35
C HIS A 24 -5.07 14.00 -1.92
N MET A 25 -4.59 13.03 -2.71
CA MET A 25 -4.78 11.60 -2.48
C MET A 25 -3.55 10.93 -1.84
N SER A 26 -2.83 11.63 -0.98
CA SER A 26 -1.68 11.05 -0.29
C SER A 26 -2.11 10.29 0.96
N SER A 27 -1.47 9.16 1.24
CA SER A 27 -1.70 8.39 2.46
C SER A 27 -1.54 9.23 3.73
N ALA A 28 -2.43 9.07 4.69
CA ALA A 28 -2.36 9.74 5.99
C ALA A 28 -1.09 9.34 6.74
N ARG A 29 -0.57 10.24 7.59
CA ARG A 29 0.65 9.96 8.38
C ARG A 29 0.52 8.76 9.30
N ASP A 30 -0.67 8.50 9.84
CA ASP A 30 -0.95 7.34 10.68
C ASP A 30 -0.82 6.05 9.87
N THR A 31 -1.39 6.00 8.66
CA THR A 31 -1.19 4.91 7.70
C THR A 31 0.30 4.73 7.41
N GLY A 32 1.01 5.82 7.15
CA GLY A 32 2.44 5.80 6.86
C GLY A 32 3.29 5.21 7.99
N GLN A 33 3.02 5.57 9.25
CA GLN A 33 3.70 4.98 10.42
C GLN A 33 3.51 3.47 10.50
N LEU A 34 2.29 3.00 10.23
CA LEU A 34 2.00 1.58 10.21
C LEU A 34 2.76 0.90 9.06
N LEU A 35 2.75 1.46 7.86
CA LEU A 35 3.51 0.94 6.71
C LEU A 35 5.00 0.80 7.02
N ARG A 36 5.61 1.83 7.62
CA ARG A 36 7.00 1.81 8.09
C ARG A 36 7.26 0.64 9.05
N THR A 37 6.38 0.48 10.05
CA THR A 37 6.50 -0.58 11.05
C THR A 37 6.38 -1.96 10.44
N LEU A 38 5.40 -2.14 9.54
CA LEU A 38 5.18 -3.41 8.85
C LEU A 38 6.31 -3.73 7.86
N ALA A 39 6.83 -2.73 7.15
CA ALA A 39 8.00 -2.90 6.27
C ALA A 39 9.24 -3.36 7.07
N ALA A 40 9.48 -2.77 8.25
CA ALA A 40 10.58 -3.17 9.14
C ALA A 40 10.46 -4.61 9.65
N SER A 41 9.25 -5.17 9.69
CA SER A 41 9.00 -6.58 10.06
C SER A 41 9.34 -7.58 8.95
N LYS A 42 9.74 -7.11 7.76
CA LYS A 42 10.03 -7.93 6.57
C LYS A 42 11.49 -7.75 6.11
N PRO A 43 12.49 -8.17 6.91
CA PRO A 43 13.90 -8.02 6.55
C PRO A 43 14.23 -8.79 5.27
N GLY A 44 14.88 -8.12 4.31
CA GLY A 44 15.17 -8.66 2.98
C GLY A 44 13.94 -8.90 2.11
N GLY A 45 12.76 -8.46 2.56
CA GLY A 45 11.47 -8.76 1.94
C GLY A 45 11.27 -8.09 0.58
N ARG A 46 10.34 -8.63 -0.17
CA ARG A 46 9.84 -8.07 -1.43
C ARG A 46 8.50 -7.39 -1.16
N LEU A 47 8.45 -6.10 -1.37
CA LEU A 47 7.29 -5.28 -1.12
C LEU A 47 6.69 -4.79 -2.44
N LEU A 48 5.37 -4.66 -2.48
CA LEU A 48 4.63 -4.05 -3.58
C LEU A 48 3.73 -2.95 -3.03
N GLU A 49 3.76 -1.81 -3.68
CA GLU A 49 2.76 -0.76 -3.48
C GLU A 49 1.93 -0.60 -4.75
N ILE A 50 0.62 -0.46 -4.60
CA ILE A 50 -0.31 -0.23 -5.71
C ILE A 50 -1.02 1.09 -5.49
N GLY A 51 -0.67 2.09 -6.28
CA GLY A 51 -1.04 3.49 -6.11
C GLY A 51 0.11 4.29 -5.48
N THR A 52 1.11 4.64 -6.27
CA THR A 52 2.28 5.40 -5.81
C THR A 52 1.93 6.86 -5.51
N GLY A 53 1.03 7.45 -6.31
CA GLY A 53 0.81 8.89 -6.32
C GLY A 53 2.13 9.64 -6.54
N VAL A 54 2.42 10.60 -5.67
CA VAL A 54 3.68 11.34 -5.67
C VAL A 54 4.77 10.72 -4.78
N GLY A 55 4.55 9.52 -4.24
CA GLY A 55 5.56 8.74 -3.51
C GLY A 55 5.53 8.87 -1.98
N VAL A 56 4.45 9.35 -1.38
CA VAL A 56 4.32 9.49 0.09
C VAL A 56 4.31 8.12 0.76
N GLY A 57 3.48 7.17 0.31
CA GLY A 57 3.40 5.80 0.83
C GLY A 57 4.72 5.06 0.65
N ALA A 58 5.30 5.12 -0.56
CA ALA A 58 6.62 4.57 -0.85
C ALA A 58 7.71 5.12 0.09
N GLY A 59 7.68 6.42 0.40
CA GLY A 59 8.62 7.04 1.32
C GLY A 59 8.56 6.46 2.75
N TRP A 60 7.38 6.16 3.24
CA TRP A 60 7.18 5.50 4.52
C TRP A 60 7.65 4.04 4.51
N LEU A 61 7.33 3.28 3.45
CA LEU A 61 7.80 1.90 3.27
C LEU A 61 9.31 1.84 3.25
N LEU A 62 9.97 2.70 2.46
CA LEU A 62 11.43 2.77 2.32
C LEU A 62 12.15 3.10 3.63
N ASP A 63 11.56 3.96 4.48
CA ASP A 63 12.13 4.30 5.80
C ASP A 63 12.09 3.11 6.76
N GLY A 64 11.10 2.20 6.61
CA GLY A 64 11.02 0.97 7.40
C GLY A 64 11.84 -0.19 6.84
N MET A 65 12.13 -0.21 5.54
CA MET A 65 12.83 -1.31 4.87
C MET A 65 14.31 -1.37 5.21
N ASP A 66 14.84 -2.58 5.38
CA ASP A 66 16.28 -2.79 5.47
C ASP A 66 16.98 -2.66 4.09
N PRO A 67 18.33 -2.63 4.04
CA PRO A 67 19.07 -2.45 2.78
C PRO A 67 18.90 -3.60 1.77
N ALA A 68 18.52 -4.81 2.21
CA ALA A 68 18.34 -5.97 1.33
C ALA A 68 16.92 -6.06 0.75
N ALA A 69 15.94 -5.40 1.37
CA ALA A 69 14.56 -5.39 0.90
C ALA A 69 14.40 -4.64 -0.43
N ARG A 70 13.37 -4.99 -1.18
CA ARG A 70 13.05 -4.38 -2.49
C ARG A 70 11.59 -3.99 -2.56
N LEU A 71 11.32 -2.82 -3.11
CA LEU A 71 9.99 -2.27 -3.34
C LEU A 71 9.75 -2.11 -4.85
N ILE A 72 8.64 -2.64 -5.33
CA ILE A 72 8.03 -2.25 -6.61
C ILE A 72 6.82 -1.38 -6.27
N THR A 73 6.67 -0.24 -6.93
CA THR A 73 5.50 0.61 -6.75
C THR A 73 4.87 0.94 -8.10
N LEU A 74 3.54 0.78 -8.18
CA LEU A 74 2.79 0.88 -9.42
C LEU A 74 1.95 2.16 -9.43
N GLU A 75 2.06 2.92 -10.51
CA GLU A 75 1.23 4.11 -10.75
C GLU A 75 0.66 4.08 -12.17
N VAL A 76 -0.64 4.32 -12.31
CA VAL A 76 -1.31 4.31 -13.61
C VAL A 76 -1.23 5.66 -14.33
N HIS A 77 -1.20 6.75 -13.57
CA HIS A 77 -1.16 8.11 -14.12
C HIS A 77 0.26 8.50 -14.52
N PRO A 78 0.52 8.83 -15.80
CA PRO A 78 1.87 9.11 -16.29
C PRO A 78 2.58 10.25 -15.55
N GLU A 79 1.83 11.32 -15.22
CA GLU A 79 2.37 12.49 -14.53
C GLU A 79 2.80 12.16 -13.10
N ALA A 80 1.94 11.48 -12.33
CA ALA A 80 2.27 11.04 -10.98
C ALA A 80 3.43 10.02 -10.97
N ALA A 81 3.44 9.09 -11.94
CA ALA A 81 4.54 8.15 -12.11
C ALA A 81 5.86 8.84 -12.42
N GLN A 82 5.86 9.92 -13.23
CA GLN A 82 7.07 10.68 -13.51
C GLN A 82 7.57 11.41 -12.25
N ILE A 83 6.66 12.06 -11.51
CA ILE A 83 6.99 12.74 -10.25
C ILE A 83 7.59 11.75 -9.24
N SER A 84 6.94 10.60 -9.03
CA SER A 84 7.42 9.60 -8.08
C SER A 84 8.77 8.98 -8.50
N LYS A 85 9.02 8.78 -9.81
CA LYS A 85 10.35 8.37 -10.32
C LYS A 85 11.43 9.36 -9.95
N GLU A 86 11.19 10.66 -10.12
CA GLU A 86 12.13 11.71 -9.76
C GLU A 86 12.37 11.76 -8.25
N MET A 87 11.29 11.68 -7.48
CA MET A 87 11.33 11.71 -6.01
C MET A 87 12.09 10.54 -5.40
N LEU A 88 11.94 9.35 -5.97
CA LEU A 88 12.48 8.09 -5.45
C LEU A 88 13.83 7.70 -6.09
N ALA A 89 14.31 8.43 -7.08
CA ALA A 89 15.50 8.10 -7.89
C ALA A 89 16.77 7.84 -7.09
N SER A 90 16.90 8.42 -5.89
CA SER A 90 18.10 8.27 -5.05
C SER A 90 18.13 6.99 -4.23
N ASP A 91 17.04 6.23 -4.16
CA ASP A 91 16.96 4.97 -3.41
C ASP A 91 16.97 3.77 -4.35
N SER A 92 18.06 3.02 -4.32
CA SER A 92 18.25 1.84 -5.21
C SER A 92 17.40 0.64 -4.84
N ARG A 93 16.64 0.70 -3.74
CA ARG A 93 15.74 -0.38 -3.31
C ARG A 93 14.37 -0.32 -3.97
N VAL A 94 14.01 0.78 -4.63
CA VAL A 94 12.69 0.98 -5.22
C VAL A 94 12.72 1.03 -6.75
N GLU A 95 11.72 0.42 -7.35
CA GLU A 95 11.41 0.51 -8.77
C GLU A 95 9.99 1.10 -8.94
N VAL A 96 9.88 2.24 -9.64
CA VAL A 96 8.59 2.86 -9.98
C VAL A 96 8.19 2.42 -11.38
N VAL A 97 7.07 1.72 -11.47
CA VAL A 97 6.53 1.21 -12.73
C VAL A 97 5.24 1.94 -13.08
N GLN A 98 5.22 2.61 -14.24
CA GLN A 98 3.98 3.14 -14.78
C GLN A 98 3.19 2.03 -15.45
N ALA A 99 2.11 1.56 -14.80
CA ALA A 99 1.30 0.47 -15.31
C ALA A 99 -0.13 0.49 -14.72
N ASN A 100 -1.07 -0.11 -15.44
CA ASN A 100 -2.31 -0.57 -14.82
C ASN A 100 -1.99 -1.75 -13.90
N ALA A 101 -2.33 -1.63 -12.61
CA ALA A 101 -1.96 -2.62 -11.60
C ALA A 101 -2.55 -4.01 -11.86
N VAL A 102 -3.80 -4.09 -12.36
CA VAL A 102 -4.46 -5.37 -12.66
C VAL A 102 -3.75 -6.10 -13.79
N ASP A 103 -3.43 -5.38 -14.86
CA ASP A 103 -2.73 -5.95 -16.03
C ASP A 103 -1.31 -6.37 -15.64
N TRP A 104 -0.64 -5.54 -14.84
CA TRP A 104 0.68 -5.86 -14.32
C TRP A 104 0.67 -7.10 -13.42
N LEU A 105 -0.28 -7.18 -12.46
CA LEU A 105 -0.43 -8.34 -11.59
C LEU A 105 -0.73 -9.64 -12.36
N ARG A 106 -1.52 -9.57 -13.44
CA ARG A 106 -1.80 -10.73 -14.31
C ARG A 106 -0.57 -11.21 -15.05
N ALA A 107 0.26 -10.28 -15.53
CA ALA A 107 1.49 -10.57 -16.27
C ALA A 107 2.68 -10.92 -15.37
N TYR A 108 2.61 -10.61 -14.06
CA TYR A 108 3.72 -10.81 -13.13
C TYR A 108 3.99 -12.29 -12.89
N ASP A 109 5.18 -12.75 -13.22
CA ASP A 109 5.68 -14.12 -13.07
C ASP A 109 6.82 -14.25 -12.02
N GLY A 110 7.12 -13.16 -11.33
CA GLY A 110 8.16 -13.12 -10.30
C GLY A 110 7.74 -13.75 -8.96
N PRO A 111 8.64 -13.74 -7.97
CA PRO A 111 8.38 -14.26 -6.63
C PRO A 111 7.24 -13.51 -5.94
N LEU A 112 6.52 -14.20 -5.03
CA LEU A 112 5.48 -13.61 -4.20
C LEU A 112 6.03 -12.50 -3.31
N PHE A 113 5.14 -11.62 -2.84
CA PHE A 113 5.46 -10.46 -2.02
C PHE A 113 5.25 -10.74 -0.53
N ASP A 114 6.17 -10.25 0.30
CA ASP A 114 6.09 -10.33 1.76
C ASP A 114 5.17 -9.25 2.35
N LEU A 115 4.94 -8.16 1.60
CA LEU A 115 3.97 -7.13 1.91
C LEU A 115 3.43 -6.53 0.61
N ILE A 116 2.11 -6.41 0.50
CA ILE A 116 1.44 -5.63 -0.54
C ILE A 116 0.62 -4.53 0.15
N PHE A 117 0.93 -3.27 -0.14
CA PHE A 117 0.10 -2.13 0.21
C PHE A 117 -0.75 -1.71 -0.98
N VAL A 118 -2.06 -1.53 -0.77
CA VAL A 118 -3.00 -1.19 -1.84
C VAL A 118 -3.73 0.11 -1.52
N ASP A 119 -3.34 1.16 -2.23
CA ASP A 119 -3.97 2.49 -2.24
C ASP A 119 -4.63 2.78 -3.61
N ALA A 120 -5.32 1.78 -4.16
CA ALA A 120 -6.05 1.88 -5.41
C ALA A 120 -7.33 1.03 -5.38
N SER A 121 -8.42 1.58 -5.93
CA SER A 121 -9.76 1.01 -5.77
C SER A 121 -9.92 -0.38 -6.41
N VAL A 122 -9.56 -0.57 -7.68
CA VAL A 122 -9.84 -1.81 -8.40
C VAL A 122 -9.08 -3.01 -7.81
N PRO A 123 -7.77 -2.96 -7.55
CA PRO A 123 -7.04 -4.05 -6.89
C PRO A 123 -7.51 -4.34 -5.46
N LYS A 124 -8.08 -3.34 -4.77
CA LYS A 124 -8.61 -3.45 -3.40
C LYS A 124 -9.96 -4.14 -3.36
N TYR A 125 -10.87 -3.74 -4.25
CA TYR A 125 -12.28 -4.13 -4.16
C TYR A 125 -12.67 -5.21 -5.16
N GLU A 126 -12.45 -5.00 -6.46
CA GLU A 126 -12.93 -5.89 -7.52
C GLU A 126 -11.95 -7.04 -7.80
N GLU A 127 -10.67 -6.74 -7.87
CA GLU A 127 -9.61 -7.70 -8.21
C GLU A 127 -8.80 -8.12 -6.96
N ARG A 128 -9.45 -8.08 -5.78
CA ARG A 128 -8.83 -8.44 -4.50
C ARG A 128 -8.23 -9.84 -4.52
N ALA A 129 -8.94 -10.81 -5.07
CA ALA A 129 -8.45 -12.18 -5.15
C ALA A 129 -7.13 -12.30 -5.92
N LEU A 130 -6.98 -11.54 -7.02
CA LEU A 130 -5.73 -11.48 -7.79
C LEU A 130 -4.60 -10.88 -6.94
N THR A 131 -4.88 -9.78 -6.23
CA THR A 131 -3.88 -9.13 -5.35
C THR A 131 -3.46 -10.07 -4.22
N LEU A 132 -4.41 -10.71 -3.53
CA LEU A 132 -4.14 -11.67 -2.46
C LEU A 132 -3.33 -12.88 -2.94
N SER A 133 -3.55 -13.34 -4.18
CA SER A 133 -2.80 -14.46 -4.75
C SER A 133 -1.30 -14.19 -4.90
N ARG A 134 -0.88 -12.91 -4.89
CA ARG A 134 0.53 -12.49 -5.02
C ARG A 134 1.26 -12.37 -3.68
N ILE A 135 0.60 -12.64 -2.56
CA ILE A 135 1.18 -12.56 -1.22
C ILE A 135 1.81 -13.89 -0.85
N ALA A 136 3.04 -13.85 -0.34
CA ALA A 136 3.74 -15.03 0.16
C ALA A 136 3.07 -15.58 1.45
N PRO A 137 3.20 -16.88 1.75
CA PRO A 137 2.83 -17.40 3.08
C PRO A 137 3.51 -16.60 4.20
N GLY A 138 2.75 -16.14 5.20
CA GLY A 138 3.21 -15.21 6.23
C GLY A 138 3.35 -13.76 5.77
N GLY A 139 3.09 -13.48 4.49
CA GLY A 139 3.08 -12.13 3.93
C GLY A 139 1.84 -11.33 4.33
N LEU A 140 1.90 -10.03 4.12
CA LEU A 140 0.88 -9.06 4.55
C LEU A 140 0.17 -8.43 3.35
N PHE A 141 -1.16 -8.39 3.43
CA PHE A 141 -2.00 -7.47 2.66
C PHE A 141 -2.35 -6.29 3.55
N VAL A 142 -2.10 -5.08 3.09
CA VAL A 142 -2.45 -3.85 3.80
C VAL A 142 -3.19 -2.95 2.83
N CYS A 143 -4.31 -2.40 3.25
CA CYS A 143 -4.96 -1.31 2.51
C CYS A 143 -5.61 -0.33 3.49
N ASP A 144 -5.69 0.91 3.08
CA ASP A 144 -6.42 1.97 3.79
C ASP A 144 -7.77 2.27 3.13
N ASP A 145 -8.39 3.38 3.55
CA ASP A 145 -9.68 3.83 3.04
C ASP A 145 -10.79 2.77 3.13
N VAL A 146 -10.78 1.99 4.23
CA VAL A 146 -11.81 0.98 4.47
C VAL A 146 -12.95 1.45 5.37
N ILE A 147 -13.00 2.75 5.73
CA ILE A 147 -14.14 3.42 6.36
C ILE A 147 -14.62 4.51 5.41
N TRP A 148 -15.80 4.32 4.83
CA TRP A 148 -16.32 5.29 3.87
C TRP A 148 -16.57 6.67 4.50
N SER A 149 -16.13 7.73 3.81
CA SER A 149 -16.35 9.12 4.23
C SER A 149 -17.02 9.95 3.13
N ALA A 150 -18.03 10.73 3.53
CA ALA A 150 -18.65 11.71 2.65
C ALA A 150 -17.71 12.89 2.34
N ALA A 151 -16.65 13.09 3.14
CA ALA A 151 -15.68 14.16 2.97
C ALA A 151 -14.64 13.86 1.86
N TRP A 152 -14.56 12.64 1.38
CA TRP A 152 -13.68 12.30 0.27
C TRP A 152 -14.15 12.93 -1.03
N ASP A 153 -13.22 13.23 -1.94
CA ASP A 153 -13.53 13.78 -3.25
C ASP A 153 -14.54 12.88 -4.00
N PRO A 154 -15.71 13.42 -4.37
CA PRO A 154 -16.73 12.65 -5.08
C PRO A 154 -16.30 12.07 -6.42
N GLN A 155 -15.24 12.60 -7.04
CA GLN A 155 -14.77 12.15 -8.36
C GLN A 155 -13.94 10.86 -8.27
N VAL A 156 -13.26 10.63 -7.14
CA VAL A 156 -12.33 9.51 -6.99
C VAL A 156 -12.74 8.53 -5.90
N ARG A 157 -13.61 8.94 -4.96
CA ARG A 157 -14.02 8.06 -3.85
C ARG A 157 -14.81 6.84 -4.33
N PRO A 158 -14.60 5.68 -3.71
CA PRO A 158 -15.46 4.52 -3.94
C PRO A 158 -16.88 4.79 -3.42
N SER A 159 -17.87 4.06 -3.95
CA SER A 159 -19.22 4.11 -3.39
C SER A 159 -19.23 3.52 -1.97
N LYS A 160 -20.17 3.99 -1.14
CA LYS A 160 -20.35 3.45 0.21
C LYS A 160 -20.59 1.94 0.18
N ASP A 161 -21.45 1.48 -0.73
CA ASP A 161 -21.78 0.05 -0.86
C ASP A 161 -20.54 -0.81 -1.18
N ARG A 162 -19.59 -0.27 -1.96
CA ARG A 162 -18.34 -0.97 -2.28
C ARG A 162 -17.46 -1.15 -1.03
N VAL A 163 -17.34 -0.11 -0.22
CA VAL A 163 -16.57 -0.16 1.03
C VAL A 163 -17.24 -1.08 2.05
N ASP A 164 -18.56 -0.96 2.22
CA ASP A 164 -19.32 -1.80 3.15
C ASP A 164 -19.25 -3.28 2.75
N LYS A 165 -19.35 -3.58 1.44
CA LYS A 165 -19.18 -4.92 0.91
C LYS A 165 -17.79 -5.49 1.21
N PHE A 166 -16.73 -4.71 0.96
CA PHE A 166 -15.36 -5.11 1.29
C PHE A 166 -15.23 -5.47 2.78
N ARG A 167 -15.70 -4.59 3.68
CA ARG A 167 -15.64 -4.83 5.14
C ARG A 167 -16.39 -6.08 5.57
N ALA A 168 -17.53 -6.38 4.93
CA ALA A 168 -18.32 -7.56 5.23
C ALA A 168 -17.66 -8.86 4.75
N GLU A 169 -16.98 -8.82 3.61
CA GLU A 169 -16.45 -10.02 2.94
C GLU A 169 -15.01 -10.36 3.32
N ILE A 170 -14.17 -9.36 3.66
CA ILE A 170 -12.72 -9.57 3.82
C ILE A 170 -12.38 -10.60 4.92
N HIS A 171 -13.18 -10.68 5.98
CA HIS A 171 -12.99 -11.68 7.04
C HIS A 171 -13.26 -13.13 6.58
N GLY A 172 -13.92 -13.32 5.44
CA GLY A 172 -14.19 -14.60 4.83
C GLY A 172 -13.08 -15.14 3.92
N GLU A 173 -11.97 -14.42 3.77
CA GLU A 173 -10.83 -14.89 2.96
C GLU A 173 -10.18 -16.12 3.63
N PRO A 174 -10.26 -17.32 3.00
CA PRO A 174 -10.00 -18.59 3.71
C PRO A 174 -8.54 -18.75 4.15
N ASP A 175 -7.61 -18.12 3.43
CA ASP A 175 -6.17 -18.25 3.66
C ASP A 175 -5.58 -17.07 4.44
N PHE A 176 -6.42 -16.23 5.07
CA PHE A 176 -5.95 -15.00 5.72
C PHE A 176 -6.53 -14.82 7.12
N HIS A 177 -5.68 -14.38 8.04
CA HIS A 177 -6.11 -13.74 9.29
C HIS A 177 -6.23 -12.24 9.06
N VAL A 178 -7.42 -11.68 9.33
CA VAL A 178 -7.77 -10.30 8.98
C VAL A 178 -8.06 -9.48 10.23
N SER A 179 -7.54 -8.26 10.27
CA SER A 179 -7.88 -7.22 11.24
C SER A 179 -8.30 -5.94 10.51
N LEU A 180 -9.45 -5.40 10.90
CA LEU A 180 -9.90 -4.07 10.49
C LEU A 180 -9.66 -3.11 11.64
N LEU A 181 -8.90 -2.06 11.39
CA LEU A 181 -8.55 -1.02 12.36
C LEU A 181 -9.33 0.24 12.02
N ASP A 182 -10.15 0.71 12.95
CA ASP A 182 -10.87 1.99 12.83
C ASP A 182 -9.94 3.16 13.18
N TRP A 183 -8.86 3.28 12.45
CA TRP A 183 -7.79 4.25 12.61
C TRP A 183 -7.68 5.12 11.35
N GLY A 184 -7.81 6.45 11.51
CA GLY A 184 -7.83 7.36 10.37
C GLY A 184 -8.95 7.03 9.36
N PRO A 185 -8.62 6.82 8.08
CA PRO A 185 -9.57 6.44 7.04
C PRO A 185 -10.00 4.96 7.11
N GLY A 186 -9.59 4.25 8.16
CA GLY A 186 -9.74 2.80 8.32
C GLY A 186 -8.66 2.03 7.56
N ILE A 187 -8.09 1.04 8.23
CA ILE A 187 -7.01 0.21 7.69
C ILE A 187 -7.39 -1.26 7.80
N CYS A 188 -7.16 -2.02 6.74
CA CYS A 188 -7.19 -3.47 6.76
C CYS A 188 -5.75 -3.99 6.78
N VAL A 189 -5.46 -4.89 7.72
CA VAL A 189 -4.23 -5.68 7.73
C VAL A 189 -4.62 -7.14 7.71
N ALA A 190 -4.16 -7.89 6.72
CA ALA A 190 -4.39 -9.31 6.63
C ALA A 190 -3.07 -10.06 6.43
N THR A 191 -2.90 -11.17 7.14
CA THR A 191 -1.71 -12.02 7.03
C THR A 191 -2.10 -13.33 6.37
N ARG A 192 -1.39 -13.72 5.29
CA ARG A 192 -1.58 -15.02 4.67
C ARG A 192 -1.12 -16.12 5.62
N ILE A 193 -2.00 -17.08 5.87
CA ILE A 193 -1.73 -18.22 6.73
C ILE A 193 -0.62 -19.06 6.09
N THR A 194 0.40 -19.41 6.86
CA THR A 194 1.36 -20.43 6.47
C THR A 194 0.66 -21.78 6.60
N ALA A 195 0.63 -22.58 5.53
CA ALA A 195 0.15 -23.95 5.65
C ALA A 195 0.92 -24.63 6.80
N ASP A 196 0.19 -25.24 7.74
CA ASP A 196 0.79 -25.99 8.83
C ASP A 196 1.79 -26.99 8.23
N ALA A 197 3.07 -26.85 8.60
CA ALA A 197 3.99 -27.96 8.52
C ALA A 197 3.42 -29.02 9.50
N GLY A 198 2.67 -29.98 8.94
CA GLY A 198 1.85 -30.93 9.68
C GLY A 198 2.50 -31.42 10.96
N HIS A 199 1.74 -31.29 12.04
CA HIS A 199 2.00 -32.00 13.30
C HIS A 199 1.53 -33.42 13.20
#